data_4507e4167ee88f893d5399d80911fb1d
#
_entry.id   4507e4167ee88f893d5399d80911fb1d
#
_cell.length_a   1.000
_cell.length_b   1.000
_cell.length_c   1.000
_cell.angle_alpha   90.00
_cell.angle_beta   90.00
_cell.angle_gamma   90.00
#
_symmetry.space_group_name_H-M   'P 1'
#
loop_
_entity.id
_entity.type
_entity.pdbx_description
1 polymer ?
#
loop_
_entity_poly.entity_id
_entity_poly.type
_entity_poly.pdbx_seq_one_letter_code
_entity_poly.pdbx_strand_id
1 'polypeptide(L)'
;MAHCTCEETLETVLDSEEEFTFSSEEEQDEEWSHFEELIHTSLSCCFNNDIDQMPVAKKARTSKQPTLTWKAETEVDLVPQTLRFVPAREPGPQLWPTDSYTPLSLFKLFFTENAVSTLCYNTNAQAARSLARGRKYKWTDVSVSEMYRYFGLIFYMGMVKLISIKDYWRQGSLFSVPFPATIMSRDRYRTISWNMHMSHPAEDKENDKNKGTNEYDRLFRVKPLMDTIRLACKTIYHPRRNLAVDERMVACKANSGMTQYMKAKPTKWGFKLFVLADSSNGYTVDFSVYTGKNNTATGNGLPYDTVMSLLDRKVLGSGYHVYMDNFYTSPKLLTDMLEMKYGACGTYRDYRKNSPQNAPNSLTKNSPRGSIRWIRNGPLVFVKWMDTREVSVCSTIHPAYTGDTVQRRVKAQDTWSLKTFPCPAPVTAYNQYMGGVDLSDQLLQYYTAQHKTLKWYRKIFLHFLDIAATNSYTIHKELYGNMTHKEFMEQLIAELCGVSPKIPQKRASSDHVPVPGAPLSTDTRKVASSGRRICVHCKAAVAHKLHQCFVLCE
;
A
#
# COMPACT_ATOMS: atom_id res chain seq x y z
N MET A 1 -36.81 33.23 -1.61
CA MET A 1 -35.39 32.94 -1.91
C MET A 1 -35.08 31.59 -1.31
N ALA A 2 -34.97 30.57 -2.14
CA ALA A 2 -34.69 29.21 -1.69
C ALA A 2 -33.20 29.12 -1.40
N HIS A 3 -32.84 28.74 -0.17
CA HIS A 3 -31.48 28.36 0.19
C HIS A 3 -31.17 27.02 -0.46
N CYS A 4 -30.41 27.03 -1.55
CA CYS A 4 -29.78 25.84 -2.10
C CYS A 4 -28.66 25.42 -1.14
N THR A 5 -28.67 24.20 -0.64
CA THR A 5 -27.64 23.69 0.27
C THR A 5 -26.38 23.38 -0.52
N CYS A 6 -25.22 23.50 0.11
CA CYS A 6 -23.90 23.26 -0.50
C CYS A 6 -23.76 21.83 -1.09
N GLU A 7 -24.55 20.88 -0.60
CA GLU A 7 -24.66 19.51 -1.11
C GLU A 7 -25.36 19.42 -2.47
N GLU A 8 -26.43 20.19 -2.69
CA GLU A 8 -27.15 20.21 -3.96
C GLU A 8 -26.35 20.83 -5.10
N THR A 9 -25.50 21.83 -4.80
CA THR A 9 -24.59 22.43 -5.80
C THR A 9 -23.45 21.46 -6.20
N LEU A 10 -22.95 20.65 -5.26
CA LEU A 10 -21.95 19.61 -5.52
C LEU A 10 -22.53 18.43 -6.31
N GLU A 11 -23.78 18.06 -6.09
CA GLU A 11 -24.45 17.01 -6.85
C GLU A 11 -24.73 17.41 -8.29
N THR A 12 -25.07 18.66 -8.56
CA THR A 12 -25.34 19.17 -9.93
C THR A 12 -24.07 19.17 -10.79
N VAL A 13 -22.88 19.39 -10.19
CA VAL A 13 -21.58 19.32 -10.89
C VAL A 13 -21.16 17.89 -11.19
N LEU A 14 -21.62 16.90 -10.39
CA LEU A 14 -21.30 15.49 -10.60
C LEU A 14 -22.14 14.84 -11.71
N ASP A 15 -23.34 15.33 -11.97
CA ASP A 15 -24.20 14.84 -13.07
C ASP A 15 -23.76 15.35 -14.45
N SER A 16 -22.86 16.34 -14.52
CA SER A 16 -22.28 16.82 -15.79
C SER A 16 -21.25 15.90 -16.43
N GLU A 17 -21.05 14.64 -15.93
CA GLU A 17 -20.23 13.63 -16.62
C GLU A 17 -20.70 13.28 -18.05
N GLU A 18 -21.83 13.82 -18.49
CA GLU A 18 -22.42 13.51 -19.81
C GLU A 18 -21.96 14.43 -20.95
N GLU A 19 -21.36 15.60 -20.70
CA GLU A 19 -21.06 16.62 -21.72
C GLU A 19 -19.59 17.05 -21.80
N PHE A 20 -18.62 16.16 -21.70
CA PHE A 20 -17.26 16.54 -22.08
C PHE A 20 -16.97 16.19 -23.53
N THR A 21 -16.98 17.23 -24.37
CA THR A 21 -16.38 17.20 -25.72
C THR A 21 -14.88 16.91 -25.60
N PHE A 22 -14.34 16.09 -26.50
CA PHE A 22 -12.92 15.81 -26.59
C PHE A 22 -12.15 17.08 -26.96
N SER A 23 -11.64 17.77 -25.97
CA SER A 23 -10.56 18.73 -26.15
C SER A 23 -9.21 18.02 -26.29
N SER A 24 -8.23 18.70 -26.86
CA SER A 24 -6.87 18.18 -26.96
C SER A 24 -6.29 17.87 -25.57
N GLU A 25 -5.25 17.02 -25.48
CA GLU A 25 -4.63 16.71 -24.18
C GLU A 25 -4.05 17.95 -23.49
N GLU A 26 -3.73 19.01 -24.24
CA GLU A 26 -3.30 20.31 -23.75
C GLU A 26 -4.44 21.04 -23.02
N GLU A 27 -5.66 21.02 -23.57
CA GLU A 27 -6.85 21.55 -22.89
C GLU A 27 -7.20 20.76 -21.61
N GLN A 28 -6.89 19.46 -21.55
CA GLN A 28 -7.09 18.65 -20.33
C GLN A 28 -6.11 19.00 -19.21
N ASP A 29 -4.89 19.39 -19.51
CA ASP A 29 -3.89 19.84 -18.52
C ASP A 29 -4.22 21.27 -18.03
N GLU A 30 -4.80 22.14 -18.87
CA GLU A 30 -5.29 23.47 -18.49
C GLU A 30 -6.60 23.39 -17.67
N GLU A 31 -7.54 22.53 -18.04
CA GLU A 31 -8.75 22.24 -17.25
C GLU A 31 -8.41 21.68 -15.86
N TRP A 32 -7.36 20.85 -15.79
CA TRP A 32 -6.90 20.31 -14.53
C TRP A 32 -6.29 21.38 -13.61
N SER A 33 -5.56 22.36 -14.15
CA SER A 33 -5.02 23.48 -13.38
C SER A 33 -6.12 24.41 -12.86
N HIS A 34 -7.12 24.68 -13.69
CA HIS A 34 -8.29 25.49 -13.30
C HIS A 34 -9.16 24.78 -12.24
N PHE A 35 -9.23 23.44 -12.28
CA PHE A 35 -9.94 22.63 -11.31
C PHE A 35 -9.20 22.60 -9.94
N GLU A 36 -7.88 22.66 -9.92
CA GLU A 36 -7.11 22.81 -8.68
C GLU A 36 -7.38 24.15 -7.99
N GLU A 37 -7.54 25.23 -8.74
CA GLU A 37 -7.86 26.58 -8.24
C GLU A 37 -9.28 26.66 -7.65
N LEU A 38 -10.26 26.03 -8.30
CA LEU A 38 -11.66 25.96 -7.83
C LEU A 38 -11.80 25.15 -6.53
N ILE A 39 -11.05 24.03 -6.37
CA ILE A 39 -11.02 23.24 -5.14
C ILE A 39 -10.42 24.06 -3.98
N HIS A 40 -9.37 24.83 -4.22
CA HIS A 40 -8.77 25.69 -3.19
C HIS A 40 -9.72 26.77 -2.69
N THR A 41 -10.53 27.33 -3.57
CA THR A 41 -11.50 28.40 -3.25
C THR A 41 -12.72 27.85 -2.51
N SER A 42 -13.22 26.66 -2.91
CA SER A 42 -14.37 26.01 -2.27
C SER A 42 -14.10 25.51 -0.86
N LEU A 43 -12.88 25.02 -0.58
CA LEU A 43 -12.51 24.46 0.73
C LEU A 43 -12.23 25.53 1.80
N SER A 44 -11.96 26.77 1.39
CA SER A 44 -11.79 27.89 2.33
C SER A 44 -13.09 28.26 3.07
N CYS A 45 -14.25 27.92 2.51
CA CYS A 45 -15.56 28.24 3.08
C CYS A 45 -16.10 27.22 4.08
N CYS A 46 -15.52 26.01 4.17
CA CYS A 46 -16.09 24.92 4.95
C CYS A 46 -15.41 24.66 6.31
N PHE A 47 -14.43 25.47 6.73
CA PHE A 47 -13.65 25.19 7.95
C PHE A 47 -14.03 26.03 9.19
N ASN A 48 -15.13 26.78 9.16
CA ASN A 48 -15.64 27.46 10.35
C ASN A 48 -17.00 26.87 10.73
N ASN A 49 -16.99 25.81 11.50
CA ASN A 49 -18.15 25.44 12.32
C ASN A 49 -17.70 24.98 13.69
N ASP A 50 -18.16 25.77 14.66
CA ASP A 50 -17.96 25.66 16.09
C ASP A 50 -18.48 24.33 16.65
N ILE A 51 -17.71 23.81 17.61
CA ILE A 51 -18.11 22.67 18.43
C ILE A 51 -19.04 23.20 19.54
N ASP A 52 -20.35 23.07 19.34
CA ASP A 52 -21.33 23.32 20.39
C ASP A 52 -21.22 22.29 21.52
N GLN A 53 -21.00 22.80 22.73
CA GLN A 53 -21.00 22.04 23.97
C GLN A 53 -22.45 21.73 24.38
N MET A 54 -22.81 20.45 24.42
CA MET A 54 -24.02 20.00 25.08
C MET A 54 -23.78 19.72 26.58
N PRO A 55 -24.72 20.06 27.49
CA PRO A 55 -24.50 19.94 28.91
C PRO A 55 -24.54 18.48 29.39
N VAL A 56 -23.54 18.14 30.18
CA VAL A 56 -23.38 16.81 30.78
C VAL A 56 -24.35 16.63 31.94
N ALA A 57 -25.29 15.70 31.80
CA ALA A 57 -26.13 15.24 32.91
C ALA A 57 -25.28 14.44 33.92
N LYS A 58 -25.35 14.85 35.21
CA LYS A 58 -24.69 14.18 36.33
C LYS A 58 -25.28 12.79 36.53
N LYS A 59 -24.51 11.72 36.28
CA LYS A 59 -24.86 10.33 36.62
C LYS A 59 -24.36 9.95 38.02
N ALA A 60 -25.17 9.17 38.69
CA ALA A 60 -25.03 8.70 40.05
C ALA A 60 -23.73 7.91 40.34
N ARG A 61 -23.27 7.97 41.59
CA ARG A 61 -22.15 7.25 42.18
C ARG A 61 -22.32 5.74 41.99
N THR A 62 -21.42 5.12 41.25
CA THR A 62 -21.22 3.67 41.21
C THR A 62 -19.99 3.31 42.04
N SER A 63 -20.02 2.13 42.66
CA SER A 63 -19.07 1.49 43.57
C SER A 63 -17.59 1.73 43.21
N LYS A 64 -16.79 1.97 44.26
CA LYS A 64 -15.32 2.12 44.17
C LYS A 64 -14.69 0.86 43.58
N GLN A 65 -14.34 0.91 42.28
CA GLN A 65 -13.36 -0.03 41.73
C GLN A 65 -11.99 0.23 42.36
N PRO A 66 -11.15 -0.80 42.55
CA PRO A 66 -9.81 -0.62 43.09
C PRO A 66 -9.04 0.36 42.18
N THR A 67 -8.44 1.37 42.82
CA THR A 67 -7.68 2.41 42.11
C THR A 67 -6.43 1.74 41.50
N LEU A 68 -6.41 1.55 40.19
CA LEU A 68 -5.25 1.07 39.43
C LEU A 68 -4.10 2.08 39.61
N THR A 69 -2.91 1.59 39.98
CA THR A 69 -1.70 2.39 40.15
C THR A 69 -0.63 1.94 39.14
N TRP A 70 0.09 2.88 38.55
CA TRP A 70 1.19 2.59 37.67
C TRP A 70 2.36 1.98 38.46
N LYS A 71 2.82 0.81 38.03
CA LYS A 71 3.95 0.07 38.58
C LYS A 71 5.24 0.44 37.85
N ALA A 72 6.37 0.31 38.54
CA ALA A 72 7.70 0.50 37.97
C ALA A 72 8.21 -0.79 37.26
N GLU A 73 9.27 -0.66 36.47
CA GLU A 73 9.92 -1.76 35.76
C GLU A 73 10.47 -2.86 36.68
N THR A 74 10.74 -2.53 37.95
CA THR A 74 11.24 -3.48 38.96
C THR A 74 10.16 -4.36 39.58
N GLU A 75 8.90 -4.02 39.38
CA GLU A 75 7.79 -4.78 39.92
C GLU A 75 7.45 -5.97 39.00
N VAL A 76 7.14 -7.12 39.61
CA VAL A 76 6.83 -8.35 38.87
C VAL A 76 5.48 -8.26 38.18
N ASP A 77 5.46 -8.53 36.88
CA ASP A 77 4.26 -8.68 36.06
C ASP A 77 3.86 -10.16 35.94
N LEU A 78 2.59 -10.41 35.70
CA LEU A 78 2.09 -11.74 35.33
C LEU A 78 2.34 -11.96 33.83
N VAL A 79 3.06 -13.03 33.50
CA VAL A 79 3.26 -13.40 32.09
C VAL A 79 1.92 -13.84 31.49
N PRO A 80 1.44 -13.22 30.41
CA PRO A 80 0.20 -13.63 29.77
C PRO A 80 0.31 -15.05 29.20
N GLN A 81 -0.81 -15.76 29.20
CA GLN A 81 -0.85 -17.09 28.57
C GLN A 81 -0.55 -16.95 27.06
N THR A 82 0.46 -17.67 26.60
CA THR A 82 0.80 -17.68 25.17
C THR A 82 -0.28 -18.39 24.37
N LEU A 83 -0.85 -17.70 23.39
CA LEU A 83 -1.78 -18.31 22.44
C LEU A 83 -1.01 -19.30 21.55
N ARG A 84 -1.52 -20.52 21.44
CA ARG A 84 -1.00 -21.48 20.44
C ARG A 84 -1.34 -20.96 19.04
N PHE A 85 -0.34 -20.89 18.17
CA PHE A 85 -0.51 -20.55 16.77
C PHE A 85 -1.07 -21.77 16.03
N VAL A 86 -2.30 -21.66 15.55
CA VAL A 86 -3.01 -22.71 14.80
C VAL A 86 -3.60 -22.04 13.54
N PRO A 87 -2.76 -21.82 12.50
CA PRO A 87 -3.23 -21.27 11.24
C PRO A 87 -4.17 -22.27 10.55
N ALA A 88 -5.11 -21.77 9.74
CA ALA A 88 -6.04 -22.64 8.99
C ALA A 88 -5.34 -23.45 7.87
N ARG A 89 -4.19 -22.95 7.41
CA ARG A 89 -3.31 -23.61 6.41
C ARG A 89 -1.85 -23.35 6.80
N GLU A 90 -0.91 -24.10 6.23
CA GLU A 90 0.52 -23.86 6.43
C GLU A 90 0.89 -22.45 5.95
N PRO A 91 1.61 -21.62 6.75
CA PRO A 91 2.04 -20.30 6.35
C PRO A 91 2.98 -20.31 5.14
N GLY A 92 2.75 -19.36 4.21
CA GLY A 92 3.51 -19.20 2.98
C GLY A 92 2.65 -19.33 1.72
N PRO A 93 3.28 -19.43 0.55
CA PRO A 93 2.59 -19.64 -0.72
C PRO A 93 1.79 -20.95 -0.73
N GLN A 94 0.53 -20.89 -1.16
CA GLN A 94 -0.38 -22.04 -1.27
C GLN A 94 -0.31 -22.61 -2.69
N LEU A 95 0.90 -22.95 -3.12
CA LEU A 95 1.23 -23.40 -4.47
C LEU A 95 1.97 -24.73 -4.40
N TRP A 96 1.93 -25.50 -5.46
CA TRP A 96 2.64 -26.79 -5.53
C TRP A 96 4.15 -26.56 -5.66
N PRO A 97 4.98 -27.04 -4.73
CA PRO A 97 6.42 -26.81 -4.77
C PRO A 97 7.14 -27.44 -5.98
N THR A 98 6.47 -28.43 -6.63
CA THR A 98 6.99 -29.13 -7.81
C THR A 98 6.83 -28.35 -9.11
N ASP A 99 5.98 -27.34 -9.10
CA ASP A 99 5.67 -26.56 -10.29
C ASP A 99 6.64 -25.37 -10.44
N SER A 100 6.92 -25.02 -11.69
CA SER A 100 7.72 -23.84 -12.00
C SER A 100 6.81 -22.66 -12.30
N TYR A 101 6.96 -21.58 -11.53
CA TYR A 101 6.14 -20.38 -11.67
C TYR A 101 6.94 -19.22 -12.23
N THR A 102 6.53 -18.72 -13.39
CA THR A 102 7.05 -17.47 -13.95
C THR A 102 6.36 -16.25 -13.32
N PRO A 103 6.92 -15.03 -13.44
CA PRO A 103 6.25 -13.80 -13.01
C PRO A 103 4.82 -13.68 -13.56
N LEU A 104 4.58 -14.01 -14.83
CA LEU A 104 3.26 -13.96 -15.43
C LEU A 104 2.32 -15.02 -14.85
N SER A 105 2.78 -16.25 -14.65
CA SER A 105 1.94 -17.30 -14.07
C SER A 105 1.49 -16.93 -12.66
N LEU A 106 2.33 -16.33 -11.84
CA LEU A 106 1.99 -15.81 -10.51
C LEU A 106 1.01 -14.63 -10.60
N PHE A 107 1.25 -13.69 -11.51
CA PHE A 107 0.34 -12.55 -11.72
C PHE A 107 -1.05 -13.01 -12.19
N LYS A 108 -1.14 -14.03 -13.04
CA LYS A 108 -2.40 -14.60 -13.51
C LYS A 108 -3.21 -15.28 -12.40
N LEU A 109 -2.63 -15.59 -11.26
CA LEU A 109 -3.38 -16.06 -10.09
C LEU A 109 -4.30 -14.97 -9.51
N PHE A 110 -3.94 -13.69 -9.67
CA PHE A 110 -4.74 -12.53 -9.26
C PHE A 110 -5.63 -12.02 -10.39
N PHE A 111 -5.07 -11.91 -11.59
CA PHE A 111 -5.77 -11.52 -12.80
C PHE A 111 -5.96 -12.74 -13.70
N THR A 112 -6.85 -13.65 -13.26
CA THR A 112 -7.15 -14.90 -13.98
C THR A 112 -7.73 -14.61 -15.36
N GLU A 113 -7.62 -15.56 -16.29
CA GLU A 113 -8.18 -15.42 -17.64
C GLU A 113 -9.68 -15.13 -17.61
N ASN A 114 -10.42 -15.70 -16.65
CA ASN A 114 -11.84 -15.45 -16.47
C ASN A 114 -12.09 -14.00 -16.01
N ALA A 115 -11.32 -13.50 -15.02
CA ALA A 115 -11.45 -12.12 -14.56
C ALA A 115 -11.10 -11.12 -15.68
N VAL A 116 -10.07 -11.41 -16.46
CA VAL A 116 -9.66 -10.56 -17.60
C VAL A 116 -10.68 -10.66 -18.74
N SER A 117 -11.28 -11.83 -18.99
CA SER A 117 -12.37 -12.00 -19.97
C SER A 117 -13.60 -11.14 -19.60
N THR A 118 -14.00 -11.15 -18.31
CA THR A 118 -15.07 -10.29 -17.80
C THR A 118 -14.72 -8.81 -17.98
N LEU A 119 -13.48 -8.44 -17.72
CA LEU A 119 -13.00 -7.07 -17.93
C LEU A 119 -13.05 -6.67 -19.41
N CYS A 120 -12.67 -7.56 -20.33
CA CYS A 120 -12.79 -7.36 -21.78
C CYS A 120 -14.27 -7.18 -22.19
N TYR A 121 -15.15 -8.04 -21.72
CA TYR A 121 -16.58 -7.96 -21.99
C TYR A 121 -17.16 -6.61 -21.56
N ASN A 122 -16.90 -6.16 -20.35
CA ASN A 122 -17.39 -4.90 -19.83
C ASN A 122 -16.77 -3.70 -20.56
N THR A 123 -15.50 -3.78 -20.93
CA THR A 123 -14.80 -2.74 -21.72
C THR A 123 -15.37 -2.65 -23.13
N ASN A 124 -15.68 -3.77 -23.78
CA ASN A 124 -16.31 -3.78 -25.11
C ASN A 124 -17.75 -3.23 -25.06
N ALA A 125 -18.53 -3.59 -24.04
CA ALA A 125 -19.85 -3.02 -23.79
C ALA A 125 -19.80 -1.49 -23.57
N GLN A 126 -18.81 -1.00 -22.83
CA GLN A 126 -18.60 0.44 -22.63
C GLN A 126 -18.19 1.13 -23.93
N ALA A 127 -17.37 0.51 -24.75
CA ALA A 127 -17.00 1.05 -26.07
C ALA A 127 -18.20 1.14 -27.00
N ALA A 128 -19.02 0.10 -27.08
CA ALA A 128 -20.27 0.10 -27.85
C ALA A 128 -21.22 1.23 -27.39
N ARG A 129 -21.38 1.40 -26.07
CA ARG A 129 -22.17 2.50 -25.48
C ARG A 129 -21.60 3.88 -25.87
N SER A 130 -20.27 4.04 -25.85
CA SER A 130 -19.62 5.30 -26.21
C SER A 130 -19.81 5.63 -27.69
N LEU A 131 -19.71 4.65 -28.59
CA LEU A 131 -19.97 4.80 -30.03
C LEU A 131 -21.42 5.15 -30.31
N ALA A 132 -22.38 4.48 -29.66
CA ALA A 132 -23.81 4.78 -29.76
C ALA A 132 -24.15 6.20 -29.29
N ARG A 133 -23.33 6.81 -28.45
CA ARG A 133 -23.44 8.22 -28.01
C ARG A 133 -22.72 9.22 -28.94
N GLY A 134 -22.30 8.78 -30.13
CA GLY A 134 -21.69 9.63 -31.16
C GLY A 134 -20.19 9.84 -31.02
N ARG A 135 -19.48 9.11 -30.15
CA ARG A 135 -18.00 9.18 -30.10
C ARG A 135 -17.41 8.61 -31.39
N LYS A 136 -16.41 9.29 -31.93
CA LYS A 136 -15.78 8.94 -33.23
C LYS A 136 -14.39 8.37 -33.00
N TYR A 137 -14.27 7.05 -32.90
CA TYR A 137 -12.99 6.33 -32.93
C TYR A 137 -13.21 4.92 -33.50
N LYS A 138 -12.14 4.34 -34.06
CA LYS A 138 -12.18 2.96 -34.54
C LYS A 138 -12.10 2.01 -33.35
N TRP A 139 -13.04 1.11 -33.25
CA TRP A 139 -13.07 0.06 -32.22
C TRP A 139 -13.14 -1.33 -32.83
N THR A 140 -12.34 -2.21 -32.26
CA THR A 140 -12.47 -3.67 -32.41
C THR A 140 -12.49 -4.24 -31.00
N ASP A 141 -13.23 -5.31 -30.78
CA ASP A 141 -13.35 -5.90 -29.45
C ASP A 141 -11.99 -6.30 -28.89
N VAL A 142 -11.76 -5.97 -27.63
CA VAL A 142 -10.52 -6.27 -26.91
C VAL A 142 -10.55 -7.75 -26.52
N SER A 143 -9.49 -8.47 -26.89
CA SER A 143 -9.29 -9.85 -26.47
C SER A 143 -8.49 -9.94 -25.15
N VAL A 144 -8.57 -11.10 -24.47
CA VAL A 144 -7.81 -11.38 -23.25
C VAL A 144 -6.30 -11.19 -23.46
N SER A 145 -5.76 -11.67 -24.56
CA SER A 145 -4.33 -11.52 -24.90
C SER A 145 -3.95 -10.04 -25.08
N GLU A 146 -4.79 -9.26 -25.73
CA GLU A 146 -4.55 -7.83 -25.93
C GLU A 146 -4.65 -7.06 -24.61
N MET A 147 -5.56 -7.45 -23.72
CA MET A 147 -5.70 -6.86 -22.38
C MET A 147 -4.45 -7.11 -21.53
N TYR A 148 -3.85 -8.30 -21.57
CA TYR A 148 -2.58 -8.54 -20.89
C TYR A 148 -1.43 -7.69 -21.47
N ARG A 149 -1.36 -7.49 -22.79
CA ARG A 149 -0.39 -6.56 -23.41
C ARG A 149 -0.61 -5.13 -22.94
N TYR A 150 -1.86 -4.72 -22.79
CA TYR A 150 -2.21 -3.41 -22.25
C TYR A 150 -1.72 -3.26 -20.79
N PHE A 151 -1.87 -4.28 -19.94
CA PHE A 151 -1.29 -4.27 -18.58
C PHE A 151 0.23 -4.19 -18.60
N GLY A 152 0.89 -4.94 -19.49
CA GLY A 152 2.33 -4.88 -19.69
C GLY A 152 2.81 -3.46 -20.04
N LEU A 153 2.08 -2.74 -20.89
CA LEU A 153 2.40 -1.34 -21.20
C LEU A 153 2.17 -0.41 -20.01
N ILE A 154 1.13 -0.61 -19.20
CA ILE A 154 0.92 0.17 -17.98
C ILE A 154 2.11 -0.01 -17.02
N PHE A 155 2.56 -1.24 -16.77
CA PHE A 155 3.73 -1.48 -15.93
C PHE A 155 5.02 -0.93 -16.55
N TYR A 156 5.18 -1.04 -17.86
CA TYR A 156 6.31 -0.42 -18.56
C TYR A 156 6.37 1.09 -18.31
N MET A 157 5.23 1.78 -18.40
CA MET A 157 5.13 3.22 -18.12
C MET A 157 5.38 3.53 -16.63
N GLY A 158 5.10 2.60 -15.73
CA GLY A 158 5.45 2.70 -14.31
C GLY A 158 6.96 2.64 -14.05
N MET A 159 7.70 1.86 -14.85
CA MET A 159 9.15 1.74 -14.75
C MET A 159 9.89 2.85 -15.53
N VAL A 160 9.44 3.15 -16.74
CA VAL A 160 10.01 4.18 -17.61
C VAL A 160 9.05 5.37 -17.58
N LYS A 161 9.34 6.36 -16.75
CA LYS A 161 8.44 7.51 -16.57
C LYS A 161 8.77 8.62 -17.56
N LEU A 162 7.86 8.86 -18.49
CA LEU A 162 7.87 10.01 -19.39
C LEU A 162 6.79 11.02 -18.96
N ILE A 163 6.97 12.27 -19.35
CA ILE A 163 6.10 13.40 -18.92
C ILE A 163 4.67 13.23 -19.48
N SER A 164 4.56 12.83 -20.74
CA SER A 164 3.27 12.67 -21.43
C SER A 164 3.11 11.28 -22.01
N ILE A 165 1.88 10.77 -22.02
CA ILE A 165 1.54 9.50 -22.69
C ILE A 165 1.89 9.53 -24.19
N LYS A 166 1.84 10.67 -24.85
CA LYS A 166 2.23 10.82 -26.26
C LYS A 166 3.70 10.47 -26.49
N ASP A 167 4.56 10.75 -25.53
CA ASP A 167 6.01 10.58 -25.65
C ASP A 167 6.43 9.10 -25.76
N TYR A 168 5.62 8.17 -25.24
CA TYR A 168 5.90 6.73 -25.37
C TYR A 168 5.78 6.20 -26.81
N TRP A 169 5.14 6.96 -27.71
CA TRP A 169 5.05 6.63 -29.14
C TRP A 169 5.76 7.65 -30.04
N ARG A 170 6.50 8.59 -29.46
CA ARG A 170 7.24 9.60 -30.19
C ARG A 170 8.45 8.96 -30.87
N GLN A 171 8.60 9.19 -32.17
CA GLN A 171 9.74 8.72 -32.98
C GLN A 171 10.72 9.86 -33.22
N GLY A 172 12.01 9.52 -33.43
CA GLY A 172 13.03 10.48 -33.87
C GLY A 172 13.42 11.55 -32.86
N SER A 173 13.23 11.33 -31.55
CA SER A 173 13.64 12.26 -30.49
C SER A 173 14.67 11.64 -29.55
N LEU A 174 15.40 12.49 -28.80
CA LEU A 174 16.35 12.07 -27.77
C LEU A 174 15.72 11.18 -26.70
N PHE A 175 14.40 11.34 -26.47
CA PHE A 175 13.63 10.60 -25.48
C PHE A 175 12.76 9.50 -26.11
N SER A 176 13.09 9.06 -27.32
CA SER A 176 12.35 7.98 -27.99
C SER A 176 12.51 6.66 -27.23
N VAL A 177 11.38 6.03 -26.93
CA VAL A 177 11.30 4.68 -26.34
C VAL A 177 10.55 3.76 -27.31
N PRO A 178 11.24 2.96 -28.12
CA PRO A 178 10.61 2.22 -29.22
C PRO A 178 9.68 1.10 -28.76
N PHE A 179 9.87 0.56 -27.55
CA PHE A 179 9.18 -0.63 -27.07
C PHE A 179 7.64 -0.53 -27.11
N PRO A 180 6.98 0.52 -26.60
CA PRO A 180 5.51 0.60 -26.61
C PRO A 180 4.91 0.50 -28.01
N ALA A 181 5.54 1.13 -28.99
CA ALA A 181 5.07 1.11 -30.39
C ALA A 181 5.15 -0.28 -31.04
N THR A 182 6.05 -1.15 -30.57
CA THR A 182 6.15 -2.54 -31.04
C THR A 182 5.04 -3.43 -30.50
N ILE A 183 4.42 -3.06 -29.38
CA ILE A 183 3.39 -3.86 -28.70
C ILE A 183 1.98 -3.45 -29.14
N MET A 184 1.73 -2.13 -29.19
CA MET A 184 0.39 -1.59 -29.49
C MET A 184 0.53 -0.18 -30.09
N SER A 185 -0.37 0.20 -31.02
CA SER A 185 -0.42 1.57 -31.49
C SER A 185 -0.92 2.51 -30.39
N ARG A 186 -0.48 3.78 -30.41
CA ARG A 186 -0.90 4.81 -29.47
C ARG A 186 -2.43 4.93 -29.38
N ASP A 187 -3.09 4.98 -30.54
CA ASP A 187 -4.54 5.19 -30.58
C ASP A 187 -5.31 3.98 -30.03
N ARG A 188 -4.77 2.75 -30.24
CA ARG A 188 -5.35 1.55 -29.62
C ARG A 188 -5.19 1.57 -28.10
N TYR A 189 -4.01 1.91 -27.60
CA TYR A 189 -3.78 2.07 -26.17
C TYR A 189 -4.75 3.10 -25.56
N ARG A 190 -4.92 4.26 -26.20
CA ARG A 190 -5.81 5.32 -25.73
C ARG A 190 -7.28 4.88 -25.75
N THR A 191 -7.74 4.26 -26.82
CA THR A 191 -9.14 3.81 -26.92
C THR A 191 -9.47 2.72 -25.93
N ILE A 192 -8.57 1.78 -25.64
CA ILE A 192 -8.72 0.82 -24.53
C ILE A 192 -8.76 1.57 -23.20
N SER A 193 -7.82 2.50 -22.97
CA SER A 193 -7.81 3.32 -21.76
C SER A 193 -9.14 4.05 -21.53
N TRP A 194 -9.70 4.68 -22.55
CA TRP A 194 -10.97 5.44 -22.41
C TRP A 194 -12.16 4.56 -22.06
N ASN A 195 -12.20 3.34 -22.58
CA ASN A 195 -13.34 2.43 -22.41
C ASN A 195 -13.14 1.40 -21.30
N MET A 196 -11.95 1.36 -20.65
CA MET A 196 -11.68 0.43 -19.54
C MET A 196 -12.78 0.51 -18.47
N HIS A 197 -13.45 -0.63 -18.22
CA HIS A 197 -14.59 -0.72 -17.32
C HIS A 197 -14.63 -2.08 -16.62
N MET A 198 -14.87 -2.10 -15.31
CA MET A 198 -14.81 -3.31 -14.49
C MET A 198 -16.18 -3.94 -14.23
N SER A 199 -17.25 -3.14 -14.27
CA SER A 199 -18.64 -3.55 -14.18
C SER A 199 -19.35 -3.42 -15.52
N HIS A 200 -20.52 -4.00 -15.69
CA HIS A 200 -21.27 -3.84 -16.92
C HIS A 200 -21.99 -2.46 -16.96
N PRO A 201 -21.85 -1.67 -18.06
CA PRO A 201 -22.38 -0.31 -18.10
C PRO A 201 -23.91 -0.17 -17.93
N ALA A 202 -24.68 -1.23 -18.24
CA ALA A 202 -26.11 -1.23 -17.98
C ALA A 202 -26.43 -1.38 -16.49
N GLU A 203 -25.68 -2.26 -15.79
CA GLU A 203 -25.83 -2.46 -14.35
C GLU A 203 -25.39 -1.23 -13.55
N ASP A 204 -24.37 -0.49 -14.03
CA ASP A 204 -23.96 0.80 -13.46
C ASP A 204 -25.14 1.77 -13.42
N LYS A 205 -25.94 1.85 -14.51
CA LYS A 205 -27.11 2.73 -14.55
C LYS A 205 -28.17 2.33 -13.54
N GLU A 206 -28.37 1.01 -13.33
CA GLU A 206 -29.33 0.54 -12.33
C GLU A 206 -28.85 0.91 -10.90
N ASN A 207 -27.57 0.69 -10.61
CA ASN A 207 -27.01 1.12 -9.33
C ASN A 207 -27.11 2.66 -9.17
N ASP A 208 -26.83 3.44 -10.21
CA ASP A 208 -26.88 4.91 -10.17
C ASP A 208 -28.31 5.45 -9.92
N LYS A 209 -29.38 4.73 -10.32
CA LYS A 209 -30.76 5.07 -9.98
C LYS A 209 -31.06 5.00 -8.48
N ASN A 210 -30.32 4.15 -7.76
CA ASN A 210 -30.48 3.95 -6.33
C ASN A 210 -29.69 5.00 -5.49
N LYS A 211 -29.06 5.99 -6.14
CA LYS A 211 -28.30 7.05 -5.47
C LYS A 211 -29.17 7.80 -4.45
N GLY A 212 -28.66 7.90 -3.23
CA GLY A 212 -29.41 8.46 -2.10
C GLY A 212 -30.24 7.45 -1.30
N THR A 213 -30.30 6.18 -1.70
CA THR A 213 -30.93 5.09 -0.95
C THR A 213 -29.90 4.16 -0.31
N ASN A 214 -30.33 3.27 0.58
CA ASN A 214 -29.47 2.26 1.19
C ASN A 214 -29.03 1.15 0.20
N GLU A 215 -29.63 1.07 -0.97
CA GLU A 215 -29.31 0.09 -2.01
C GLU A 215 -28.17 0.55 -2.92
N TYR A 216 -27.79 1.84 -2.85
CA TYR A 216 -26.71 2.40 -3.65
C TYR A 216 -25.34 1.90 -3.17
N ASP A 217 -24.65 1.10 -3.99
CA ASP A 217 -23.28 0.69 -3.73
C ASP A 217 -22.28 1.66 -4.37
N ARG A 218 -21.57 2.45 -3.55
CA ARG A 218 -20.53 3.38 -4.02
C ARG A 218 -19.36 2.71 -4.70
N LEU A 219 -19.09 1.43 -4.41
CA LEU A 219 -18.00 0.65 -4.99
C LEU A 219 -18.45 -0.23 -6.15
N PHE A 220 -19.69 -0.16 -6.58
CA PHE A 220 -20.29 -1.03 -7.60
C PHE A 220 -19.39 -1.20 -8.83
N ARG A 221 -18.85 -0.07 -9.35
CA ARG A 221 -18.00 -0.07 -10.55
C ARG A 221 -16.67 -0.80 -10.40
N VAL A 222 -16.22 -1.05 -9.18
CA VAL A 222 -14.94 -1.74 -8.90
C VAL A 222 -15.12 -3.07 -8.19
N LYS A 223 -16.30 -3.31 -7.63
CA LYS A 223 -16.59 -4.43 -6.72
C LYS A 223 -16.29 -5.81 -7.32
N PRO A 224 -16.71 -6.15 -8.55
CA PRO A 224 -16.47 -7.48 -9.10
C PRO A 224 -14.99 -7.84 -9.15
N LEU A 225 -14.15 -6.91 -9.62
CA LEU A 225 -12.70 -7.11 -9.66
C LEU A 225 -12.08 -7.03 -8.26
N MET A 226 -12.56 -6.12 -7.41
CA MET A 226 -12.09 -5.98 -6.02
C MET A 226 -12.27 -7.28 -5.24
N ASP A 227 -13.44 -7.89 -5.32
CA ASP A 227 -13.75 -9.13 -4.61
C ASP A 227 -12.89 -10.30 -5.14
N THR A 228 -12.65 -10.35 -6.46
CA THR A 228 -11.73 -11.32 -7.08
C THR A 228 -10.31 -11.16 -6.54
N ILE A 229 -9.77 -9.95 -6.52
CA ILE A 229 -8.41 -9.69 -6.02
C ILE A 229 -8.29 -10.00 -4.53
N ARG A 230 -9.27 -9.59 -3.72
CA ARG A 230 -9.29 -9.89 -2.27
C ARG A 230 -9.33 -11.40 -2.01
N LEU A 231 -10.14 -12.13 -2.78
CA LEU A 231 -10.20 -13.59 -2.69
C LEU A 231 -8.85 -14.21 -3.06
N ALA A 232 -8.24 -13.79 -4.16
CA ALA A 232 -6.93 -14.26 -4.59
C ALA A 232 -5.86 -14.01 -3.52
N CYS A 233 -5.80 -12.81 -2.94
CA CYS A 233 -4.87 -12.49 -1.85
C CYS A 233 -4.96 -13.50 -0.70
N LYS A 234 -6.17 -13.85 -0.28
CA LYS A 234 -6.42 -14.80 0.82
C LYS A 234 -6.20 -16.27 0.45
N THR A 235 -6.39 -16.62 -0.81
CA THR A 235 -6.33 -18.02 -1.26
C THR A 235 -4.92 -18.46 -1.59
N ILE A 236 -4.15 -17.61 -2.28
CA ILE A 236 -2.85 -17.95 -2.87
C ILE A 236 -1.72 -17.95 -1.82
N TYR A 237 -1.90 -17.20 -0.76
CA TYR A 237 -0.92 -17.06 0.31
C TYR A 237 -1.57 -17.17 1.68
N HIS A 238 -0.91 -17.82 2.62
CA HIS A 238 -1.33 -17.87 4.01
C HIS A 238 -0.32 -17.12 4.88
N PRO A 239 -0.75 -16.09 5.65
CA PRO A 239 0.20 -15.24 6.35
C PRO A 239 0.85 -15.94 7.55
N ARG A 240 2.04 -15.47 7.90
CA ARG A 240 2.76 -15.84 9.12
C ARG A 240 2.11 -15.20 10.34
N ARG A 241 2.56 -15.62 11.52
CA ARG A 241 1.95 -15.30 12.83
C ARG A 241 1.72 -13.81 13.09
N ASN A 242 2.62 -12.93 12.65
CA ASN A 242 2.56 -11.51 12.93
C ASN A 242 1.93 -10.74 11.78
N LEU A 243 0.86 -10.00 12.07
CA LEU A 243 0.08 -9.23 11.10
C LEU A 243 0.04 -7.76 11.51
N ALA A 244 0.05 -6.88 10.52
CA ALA A 244 -0.15 -5.44 10.72
C ALA A 244 -1.47 -4.98 10.09
N VAL A 245 -2.19 -4.09 10.79
CA VAL A 245 -3.37 -3.38 10.27
C VAL A 245 -3.08 -1.90 10.27
N ASP A 246 -3.14 -1.26 9.10
CA ASP A 246 -2.96 0.19 8.94
C ASP A 246 -3.72 0.72 7.71
N GLU A 247 -3.68 2.04 7.52
CA GLU A 247 -4.25 2.73 6.36
C GLU A 247 -3.27 2.88 5.22
N ARG A 248 -3.78 2.60 4.02
CA ARG A 248 -3.14 2.89 2.73
C ARG A 248 -3.90 3.99 2.00
N MET A 249 -3.16 4.92 1.38
CA MET A 249 -3.75 5.97 0.57
C MET A 249 -3.47 5.74 -0.92
N VAL A 250 -4.53 5.63 -1.71
CA VAL A 250 -4.45 5.60 -3.18
C VAL A 250 -4.71 7.00 -3.72
N ALA A 251 -3.66 7.61 -4.27
CA ALA A 251 -3.70 9.00 -4.73
C ALA A 251 -4.85 9.25 -5.72
N CYS A 252 -5.77 10.13 -5.36
CA CYS A 252 -6.88 10.55 -6.20
C CYS A 252 -7.31 11.95 -5.81
N LYS A 253 -7.45 12.83 -6.81
CA LYS A 253 -7.97 14.19 -6.64
C LYS A 253 -9.40 14.33 -7.18
N ALA A 254 -10.04 13.23 -7.59
CA ALA A 254 -11.41 13.28 -8.08
C ALA A 254 -12.35 13.81 -6.99
N ASN A 255 -13.28 14.68 -7.39
CA ASN A 255 -14.33 15.14 -6.51
C ASN A 255 -15.34 14.01 -6.30
N SER A 256 -15.17 13.26 -5.23
CA SER A 256 -15.96 12.10 -4.85
C SER A 256 -16.14 12.07 -3.35
N GLY A 257 -17.34 11.77 -2.86
CA GLY A 257 -17.62 11.61 -1.43
C GLY A 257 -16.78 10.52 -0.73
N MET A 258 -16.01 9.71 -1.50
CA MET A 258 -15.08 8.72 -0.97
C MET A 258 -13.65 9.25 -0.82
N THR A 259 -13.32 10.39 -1.44
CA THR A 259 -11.97 10.98 -1.36
C THR A 259 -11.72 11.54 0.04
N GLN A 260 -10.58 11.20 0.64
CA GLN A 260 -10.21 11.57 2.00
C GLN A 260 -8.94 12.42 2.01
N TYR A 261 -8.86 13.36 2.96
CA TYR A 261 -7.64 14.12 3.24
C TYR A 261 -6.97 13.61 4.51
N MET A 262 -5.70 13.21 4.41
CA MET A 262 -4.90 12.74 5.55
C MET A 262 -3.58 13.51 5.63
N LYS A 263 -3.53 14.54 6.49
CA LYS A 263 -2.38 15.45 6.63
C LYS A 263 -1.06 14.73 6.91
N ALA A 264 -1.10 13.66 7.69
CA ALA A 264 0.09 12.93 8.15
C ALA A 264 0.66 11.93 7.14
N LYS A 265 -0.10 11.53 6.12
CA LYS A 265 0.38 10.57 5.10
C LYS A 265 1.10 11.30 3.96
N PRO A 266 2.10 10.69 3.31
CA PRO A 266 2.77 11.27 2.13
C PRO A 266 1.78 11.62 1.02
N THR A 267 0.86 10.72 0.71
CA THR A 267 -0.29 10.95 -0.17
C THR A 267 -1.42 11.57 0.63
N LYS A 268 -1.58 12.89 0.57
CA LYS A 268 -2.54 13.61 1.40
C LYS A 268 -3.99 13.44 0.93
N TRP A 269 -4.25 13.39 -0.38
CA TRP A 269 -5.57 13.24 -0.98
C TRP A 269 -5.69 11.92 -1.72
N GLY A 270 -6.75 11.17 -1.44
CA GLY A 270 -6.99 9.91 -2.13
C GLY A 270 -8.07 9.04 -1.50
N PHE A 271 -8.22 7.84 -2.03
CA PHE A 271 -9.04 6.81 -1.39
C PHE A 271 -8.28 6.20 -0.25
N LYS A 272 -8.94 6.10 0.90
CA LYS A 272 -8.42 5.44 2.09
C LYS A 272 -8.80 3.95 2.04
N LEU A 273 -7.81 3.09 2.11
CA LEU A 273 -7.98 1.66 2.28
C LEU A 273 -7.52 1.26 3.68
N PHE A 274 -8.21 0.33 4.28
CA PHE A 274 -7.76 -0.39 5.47
C PHE A 274 -7.16 -1.71 5.00
N VAL A 275 -5.94 -1.99 5.43
CA VAL A 275 -5.13 -3.09 4.91
C VAL A 275 -4.68 -4.00 6.03
N LEU A 276 -4.77 -5.30 5.81
CA LEU A 276 -4.14 -6.36 6.59
C LEU A 276 -2.94 -6.89 5.81
N ALA A 277 -1.75 -6.80 6.39
CA ALA A 277 -0.51 -7.27 5.77
C ALA A 277 0.25 -8.24 6.68
N ASP A 278 0.98 -9.18 6.07
CA ASP A 278 1.98 -9.99 6.77
C ASP A 278 3.17 -9.09 7.16
N SER A 279 3.48 -9.03 8.44
CA SER A 279 4.56 -8.17 8.96
C SER A 279 5.95 -8.59 8.50
N SER A 280 6.13 -9.83 8.06
CA SER A 280 7.44 -10.39 7.69
C SER A 280 7.90 -9.97 6.30
N ASN A 281 6.99 -9.79 5.36
CA ASN A 281 7.31 -9.58 3.94
C ASN A 281 6.46 -8.51 3.24
N GLY A 282 5.46 -7.93 3.94
CA GLY A 282 4.58 -6.91 3.38
C GLY A 282 3.52 -7.43 2.40
N TYR A 283 3.27 -8.75 2.36
CA TYR A 283 2.20 -9.30 1.53
C TYR A 283 0.85 -8.72 1.96
N THR A 284 0.09 -8.17 1.01
CA THR A 284 -1.29 -7.69 1.25
C THR A 284 -2.22 -8.89 1.34
N VAL A 285 -2.68 -9.23 2.56
CA VAL A 285 -3.56 -10.37 2.84
C VAL A 285 -5.01 -10.07 2.52
N ASP A 286 -5.50 -8.91 2.97
CA ASP A 286 -6.84 -8.41 2.67
C ASP A 286 -6.87 -6.88 2.78
N PHE A 287 -7.91 -6.26 2.22
CA PHE A 287 -8.13 -4.82 2.31
C PHE A 287 -9.61 -4.47 2.16
N SER A 288 -9.99 -3.31 2.66
CA SER A 288 -11.31 -2.73 2.42
C SER A 288 -11.19 -1.25 2.06
N VAL A 289 -12.06 -0.77 1.16
CA VAL A 289 -12.07 0.64 0.73
C VAL A 289 -13.04 1.40 1.61
N TYR A 290 -12.59 2.53 2.18
CA TYR A 290 -13.45 3.41 2.96
C TYR A 290 -14.40 4.20 2.05
N THR A 291 -15.69 4.07 2.28
CA THR A 291 -16.75 4.68 1.46
C THR A 291 -17.42 5.89 2.12
N GLY A 292 -16.93 6.35 3.26
CA GLY A 292 -17.51 7.46 4.02
C GLY A 292 -18.10 7.03 5.37
N LYS A 293 -18.76 7.93 6.09
CA LYS A 293 -19.46 7.64 7.33
C LYS A 293 -20.66 6.74 7.04
N ASN A 294 -20.57 5.49 7.45
CA ASN A 294 -21.72 4.59 7.52
C ASN A 294 -22.10 4.41 9.00
N ASN A 295 -23.35 4.11 9.28
CA ASN A 295 -23.73 3.60 10.59
C ASN A 295 -22.96 2.31 10.83
N THR A 296 -22.10 2.29 11.85
CA THR A 296 -21.27 1.13 12.15
C THR A 296 -22.14 -0.05 12.54
N ALA A 297 -21.94 -1.19 11.92
CA ALA A 297 -22.80 -2.36 12.05
C ALA A 297 -22.90 -2.86 13.52
N THR A 298 -21.82 -2.73 14.30
CA THR A 298 -21.76 -3.22 15.68
C THR A 298 -22.00 -2.14 16.73
N GLY A 299 -22.04 -0.84 16.37
CA GLY A 299 -22.10 0.28 17.31
C GLY A 299 -20.79 0.55 18.08
N ASN A 300 -19.72 -0.24 17.85
CA ASN A 300 -18.42 -0.06 18.50
C ASN A 300 -17.50 0.94 17.78
N GLY A 301 -17.92 1.41 16.62
CA GLY A 301 -17.22 2.41 15.82
C GLY A 301 -16.40 1.81 14.67
N LEU A 302 -16.17 2.65 13.67
CA LEU A 302 -15.48 2.29 12.42
C LEU A 302 -14.14 1.55 12.64
N PRO A 303 -13.22 2.00 13.53
CA PRO A 303 -11.94 1.30 13.72
C PRO A 303 -12.12 -0.14 14.21
N TYR A 304 -13.05 -0.36 15.12
CA TYR A 304 -13.38 -1.69 15.63
C TYR A 304 -13.92 -2.60 14.52
N ASP A 305 -14.95 -2.13 13.80
CA ASP A 305 -15.61 -2.90 12.74
C ASP A 305 -14.65 -3.23 11.62
N THR A 306 -13.74 -2.30 11.30
CA THR A 306 -12.71 -2.49 10.28
C THR A 306 -11.76 -3.65 10.63
N VAL A 307 -11.19 -3.64 11.83
CA VAL A 307 -10.26 -4.71 12.25
C VAL A 307 -10.98 -6.05 12.30
N MET A 308 -12.17 -6.09 12.88
CA MET A 308 -12.96 -7.33 12.99
C MET A 308 -13.36 -7.90 11.61
N SER A 309 -13.61 -7.03 10.62
CA SER A 309 -13.94 -7.47 9.25
C SER A 309 -12.73 -8.01 8.46
N LEU A 310 -11.51 -7.59 8.81
CA LEU A 310 -10.27 -8.07 8.18
C LEU A 310 -9.78 -9.40 8.80
N LEU A 311 -10.22 -9.72 10.04
CA LEU A 311 -9.79 -10.90 10.78
C LEU A 311 -10.82 -12.04 10.68
N ASP A 312 -10.92 -12.65 9.50
CA ASP A 312 -11.80 -13.82 9.31
C ASP A 312 -11.13 -15.09 9.85
N ARG A 313 -11.65 -15.58 10.99
CA ARG A 313 -11.12 -16.79 11.64
C ARG A 313 -11.24 -18.05 10.79
N LYS A 314 -12.25 -18.13 9.91
CA LYS A 314 -12.40 -19.29 9.00
C LYS A 314 -11.28 -19.34 7.97
N VAL A 315 -10.79 -18.16 7.57
CA VAL A 315 -9.71 -18.03 6.60
C VAL A 315 -8.35 -18.13 7.26
N LEU A 316 -8.15 -17.43 8.37
CA LEU A 316 -6.84 -17.29 9.02
C LEU A 316 -6.53 -18.45 10.00
N GLY A 317 -7.52 -18.89 10.79
CA GLY A 317 -7.29 -19.77 11.94
C GLY A 317 -7.19 -18.99 13.24
N SER A 318 -6.22 -19.31 14.11
CA SER A 318 -6.07 -18.67 15.43
C SER A 318 -4.62 -18.54 15.88
N GLY A 319 -4.39 -17.76 16.94
CA GLY A 319 -3.07 -17.56 17.55
C GLY A 319 -2.19 -16.54 16.82
N TYR A 320 -2.76 -15.75 15.91
CA TYR A 320 -2.09 -14.62 15.29
C TYR A 320 -1.84 -13.49 16.28
N HIS A 321 -0.78 -12.72 16.05
CA HIS A 321 -0.46 -11.49 16.74
C HIS A 321 -0.71 -10.31 15.79
N VAL A 322 -1.63 -9.43 16.15
CA VAL A 322 -2.05 -8.30 15.31
C VAL A 322 -1.53 -6.99 15.91
N TYR A 323 -0.79 -6.25 15.09
CA TYR A 323 -0.21 -4.96 15.45
C TYR A 323 -0.98 -3.84 14.74
N MET A 324 -1.30 -2.78 15.50
CA MET A 324 -2.10 -1.67 14.98
C MET A 324 -1.78 -0.34 15.67
N ASP A 325 -2.06 0.77 14.98
CA ASP A 325 -1.84 2.10 15.55
C ASP A 325 -2.94 2.55 16.52
N ASN A 326 -2.81 3.77 17.03
CA ASN A 326 -3.74 4.34 18.01
C ASN A 326 -5.13 4.69 17.44
N PHE A 327 -5.31 4.66 16.12
CA PHE A 327 -6.63 4.83 15.51
C PHE A 327 -7.53 3.63 15.81
N TYR A 328 -6.98 2.41 15.69
CA TYR A 328 -7.70 1.16 15.90
C TYR A 328 -7.71 0.72 17.37
N THR A 329 -6.58 0.86 18.06
CA THR A 329 -6.37 0.29 19.40
C THR A 329 -7.37 0.80 20.41
N SER A 330 -8.13 -0.13 20.99
CA SER A 330 -8.97 0.13 22.16
C SER A 330 -9.00 -1.10 23.08
N PRO A 331 -9.12 -0.92 24.41
CA PRO A 331 -9.19 -2.03 25.36
C PRO A 331 -10.27 -3.06 25.01
N LYS A 332 -11.45 -2.59 24.57
CA LYS A 332 -12.53 -3.48 24.13
C LYS A 332 -12.13 -4.32 22.92
N LEU A 333 -11.59 -3.69 21.87
CA LEU A 333 -11.16 -4.41 20.67
C LEU A 333 -10.12 -5.49 21.01
N LEU A 334 -9.12 -5.16 21.83
CA LEU A 334 -8.06 -6.09 22.19
C LEU A 334 -8.59 -7.28 23.00
N THR A 335 -9.56 -7.03 23.89
CA THR A 335 -10.22 -8.09 24.67
C THR A 335 -11.04 -9.01 23.76
N ASP A 336 -11.88 -8.45 22.91
CA ASP A 336 -12.72 -9.22 22.00
C ASP A 336 -11.87 -10.04 20.98
N MET A 337 -10.75 -9.49 20.52
CA MET A 337 -9.77 -10.22 19.71
C MET A 337 -9.17 -11.42 20.47
N LEU A 338 -8.84 -11.24 21.76
CA LEU A 338 -8.32 -12.32 22.57
C LEU A 338 -9.34 -13.46 22.76
N GLU A 339 -10.63 -13.14 22.93
CA GLU A 339 -11.72 -14.11 22.97
C GLU A 339 -11.80 -14.92 21.66
N MET A 340 -11.56 -14.26 20.51
CA MET A 340 -11.45 -14.89 19.21
C MET A 340 -10.12 -15.67 19.02
N LYS A 341 -9.25 -15.70 20.02
CA LYS A 341 -7.91 -16.33 19.97
C LYS A 341 -6.93 -15.60 19.06
N TYR A 342 -7.05 -14.27 18.96
CA TYR A 342 -6.05 -13.38 18.39
C TYR A 342 -5.38 -12.57 19.49
N GLY A 343 -4.07 -12.56 19.51
CA GLY A 343 -3.31 -11.63 20.34
C GLY A 343 -3.22 -10.27 19.64
N ALA A 344 -3.13 -9.20 20.42
CA ALA A 344 -3.05 -7.86 19.86
C ALA A 344 -2.07 -6.97 20.63
N CYS A 345 -1.40 -6.06 19.91
CA CYS A 345 -0.51 -5.06 20.46
C CYS A 345 -0.65 -3.77 19.65
N GLY A 346 -0.80 -2.63 20.32
CA GLY A 346 -0.93 -1.36 19.61
C GLY A 346 -0.71 -0.14 20.49
N THR A 347 -0.32 0.97 19.86
CA THR A 347 -0.28 2.26 20.56
C THR A 347 -1.69 2.70 20.90
N TYR A 348 -1.88 3.38 22.04
CA TYR A 348 -3.20 3.85 22.43
C TYR A 348 -3.15 5.31 22.90
N ARG A 349 -4.33 5.93 22.95
CA ARG A 349 -4.51 7.29 23.46
C ARG A 349 -5.12 7.21 24.86
N ASP A 350 -4.58 7.95 25.83
CA ASP A 350 -4.98 7.91 27.25
C ASP A 350 -6.48 8.15 27.47
N TYR A 351 -7.14 8.94 26.62
CA TYR A 351 -8.57 9.23 26.73
C TYR A 351 -9.50 8.13 26.19
N ARG A 352 -8.95 7.01 25.69
CA ARG A 352 -9.79 5.89 25.25
C ARG A 352 -10.59 5.31 26.43
N LYS A 353 -11.84 4.96 26.17
CA LYS A 353 -12.70 4.32 27.17
C LYS A 353 -12.03 3.04 27.69
N ASN A 354 -12.07 2.83 29.01
CA ASN A 354 -11.46 1.71 29.72
C ASN A 354 -9.90 1.66 29.67
N SER A 355 -9.23 2.73 29.28
CA SER A 355 -7.79 2.89 29.55
C SER A 355 -7.58 3.43 30.98
N PRO A 356 -6.39 3.23 31.59
CA PRO A 356 -6.10 3.66 32.94
C PRO A 356 -5.90 5.18 33.03
N GLN A 357 -7.01 5.93 32.96
CA GLN A 357 -7.01 7.39 33.05
C GLN A 357 -6.77 7.83 34.49
N ASN A 358 -5.96 8.87 34.67
CA ASN A 358 -5.70 9.49 35.99
C ASN A 358 -5.16 8.53 37.08
N ALA A 359 -4.61 7.39 36.69
CA ALA A 359 -3.98 6.46 37.61
C ALA A 359 -2.72 7.11 38.22
N PRO A 360 -2.50 7.01 39.55
CA PRO A 360 -1.33 7.58 40.22
C PRO A 360 -0.03 6.93 39.74
N ASN A 361 1.12 7.59 39.98
CA ASN A 361 2.47 7.15 39.63
C ASN A 361 2.72 7.02 38.13
N SER A 362 2.06 7.82 37.28
CA SER A 362 2.33 7.89 35.85
C SER A 362 3.66 8.57 35.54
N LEU A 363 4.18 8.43 34.31
CA LEU A 363 5.30 9.20 33.83
C LEU A 363 4.97 10.70 33.79
N THR A 364 5.97 11.52 34.02
CA THR A 364 5.92 12.98 33.88
C THR A 364 6.82 13.41 32.73
N LYS A 365 6.67 14.63 32.26
CA LYS A 365 7.55 15.21 31.21
C LYS A 365 9.03 15.20 31.59
N ASN A 366 9.34 15.22 32.88
CA ASN A 366 10.69 15.23 33.42
C ASN A 366 11.22 13.82 33.73
N SER A 367 10.44 12.77 33.49
CA SER A 367 10.90 11.40 33.70
C SER A 367 12.11 11.11 32.81
N PRO A 368 13.17 10.47 33.35
CA PRO A 368 14.36 10.13 32.58
C PRO A 368 14.03 9.25 31.36
N ARG A 369 14.80 9.42 30.29
CA ARG A 369 14.68 8.54 29.11
C ARG A 369 14.98 7.09 29.50
N GLY A 370 14.13 6.16 29.06
CA GLY A 370 14.15 4.75 29.42
C GLY A 370 13.25 4.41 30.61
N SER A 371 12.64 5.41 31.30
CA SER A 371 11.69 5.11 32.39
C SER A 371 10.46 4.37 31.88
N ILE A 372 10.05 3.34 32.61
CA ILE A 372 8.92 2.48 32.29
C ILE A 372 7.87 2.58 33.41
N ARG A 373 6.60 2.63 33.04
CA ARG A 373 5.45 2.44 33.93
C ARG A 373 4.46 1.49 33.29
N TRP A 374 3.85 0.63 34.08
CA TRP A 374 2.88 -0.32 33.55
C TRP A 374 1.72 -0.58 34.50
N ILE A 375 0.60 -0.98 33.93
CA ILE A 375 -0.60 -1.47 34.64
C ILE A 375 -1.08 -2.71 33.92
N ARG A 376 -1.37 -3.78 34.68
CA ARG A 376 -2.10 -4.92 34.13
C ARG A 376 -3.54 -4.91 34.64
N ASN A 377 -4.49 -5.01 33.73
CA ASN A 377 -5.91 -5.14 34.02
C ASN A 377 -6.45 -6.37 33.26
N GLY A 378 -6.59 -7.48 34.00
CA GLY A 378 -6.92 -8.77 33.38
C GLY A 378 -5.85 -9.18 32.34
N PRO A 379 -6.24 -9.52 31.11
CA PRO A 379 -5.31 -9.92 30.07
C PRO A 379 -4.54 -8.74 29.46
N LEU A 380 -5.00 -7.51 29.67
CA LEU A 380 -4.43 -6.30 29.07
C LEU A 380 -3.27 -5.78 29.93
N VAL A 381 -2.13 -5.54 29.30
CA VAL A 381 -1.07 -4.70 29.87
C VAL A 381 -1.05 -3.35 29.16
N PHE A 382 -1.05 -2.30 29.95
CA PHE A 382 -0.82 -0.93 29.50
C PHE A 382 0.59 -0.54 29.92
N VAL A 383 1.37 -0.04 28.98
CA VAL A 383 2.76 0.36 29.21
C VAL A 383 2.94 1.80 28.75
N LYS A 384 3.63 2.59 29.57
CA LYS A 384 4.15 3.90 29.23
C LYS A 384 5.66 3.88 29.29
N TRP A 385 6.30 4.37 28.26
CA TRP A 385 7.74 4.41 28.12
C TRP A 385 8.22 5.79 27.71
N MET A 386 9.25 6.30 28.39
CA MET A 386 9.85 7.59 28.05
C MET A 386 11.03 7.39 27.07
N ASP A 387 10.81 7.69 25.81
CA ASP A 387 11.90 7.87 24.83
C ASP A 387 12.28 9.36 24.74
N THR A 388 12.17 10.01 23.60
CA THR A 388 12.22 11.48 23.47
C THR A 388 10.90 12.12 23.89
N ARG A 389 9.83 11.34 23.87
CA ARG A 389 8.47 11.63 24.34
C ARG A 389 7.86 10.37 24.91
N GLU A 390 6.79 10.53 25.66
CA GLU A 390 6.02 9.38 26.16
C GLU A 390 5.44 8.57 25.01
N VAL A 391 5.62 7.25 25.06
CA VAL A 391 5.05 6.24 24.16
C VAL A 391 4.14 5.34 24.99
N SER A 392 2.87 5.23 24.59
CA SER A 392 1.86 4.43 25.27
C SER A 392 1.43 3.25 24.41
N VAL A 393 1.63 2.01 24.90
CA VAL A 393 1.30 0.76 24.20
C VAL A 393 0.41 -0.10 25.07
N CYS A 394 -0.61 -0.73 24.48
CA CYS A 394 -1.46 -1.72 25.11
C CYS A 394 -1.31 -3.07 24.40
N SER A 395 -1.25 -4.17 25.17
CA SER A 395 -1.05 -5.51 24.61
C SER A 395 -1.77 -6.58 25.43
N THR A 396 -2.21 -7.64 24.71
CA THR A 396 -2.70 -8.89 25.30
C THR A 396 -1.68 -10.02 25.21
N ILE A 397 -0.53 -9.78 24.59
CA ILE A 397 0.43 -10.82 24.19
C ILE A 397 1.66 -10.82 25.10
N HIS A 398 2.11 -9.64 25.53
CA HIS A 398 3.44 -9.46 26.11
C HIS A 398 3.37 -9.21 27.62
N PRO A 399 4.39 -9.59 28.38
CA PRO A 399 4.65 -9.00 29.70
C PRO A 399 5.03 -7.53 29.54
N ALA A 400 4.95 -6.76 30.64
CA ALA A 400 5.28 -5.34 30.61
C ALA A 400 6.75 -5.08 30.27
N TYR A 401 7.65 -5.85 30.90
CA TYR A 401 9.09 -5.71 30.71
C TYR A 401 9.79 -7.06 30.91
N THR A 402 10.78 -7.37 30.09
CA THR A 402 11.54 -8.64 30.07
C THR A 402 13.05 -8.41 30.12
N GLY A 403 13.50 -7.18 30.40
CA GLY A 403 14.92 -6.84 30.35
C GLY A 403 15.37 -6.33 28.99
N ASP A 404 14.45 -6.17 28.03
CA ASP A 404 14.77 -5.68 26.69
C ASP A 404 15.36 -4.27 26.73
N THR A 405 16.26 -3.99 25.81
CA THR A 405 16.92 -2.70 25.67
C THR A 405 16.90 -2.21 24.22
N VAL A 406 17.03 -0.90 24.05
CA VAL A 406 17.12 -0.27 22.74
C VAL A 406 18.28 0.71 22.70
N GLN A 407 19.04 0.73 21.61
CA GLN A 407 20.08 1.69 21.38
C GLN A 407 19.50 2.98 20.76
N ARG A 408 19.90 4.15 21.30
CA ARG A 408 19.50 5.46 20.80
C ARG A 408 20.70 6.38 20.66
N ARG A 409 20.72 7.15 19.58
CA ARG A 409 21.70 8.23 19.45
C ARG A 409 21.37 9.35 20.43
N VAL A 410 22.36 9.79 21.18
CA VAL A 410 22.27 10.89 22.12
C VAL A 410 23.38 11.90 21.79
N LYS A 411 23.01 13.17 21.65
CA LYS A 411 23.97 14.26 21.46
C LYS A 411 24.46 14.73 22.82
N ALA A 412 25.73 14.67 23.08
CA ALA A 412 26.38 15.22 24.26
C ALA A 412 27.61 16.05 23.81
N GLN A 413 27.68 17.31 24.22
CA GLN A 413 28.81 18.21 23.90
C GLN A 413 29.23 18.14 22.41
N ASP A 414 28.24 18.31 21.51
CA ASP A 414 28.39 18.28 20.05
C ASP A 414 28.80 16.95 19.41
N THR A 415 28.99 15.88 20.19
CA THR A 415 29.25 14.54 19.68
C THR A 415 28.02 13.64 19.81
N TRP A 416 27.81 12.79 18.79
CA TRP A 416 26.77 11.76 18.82
C TRP A 416 27.34 10.48 19.38
N SER A 417 26.71 9.97 20.45
CA SER A 417 27.03 8.65 21.03
C SER A 417 25.80 7.74 21.01
N LEU A 418 26.04 6.42 20.97
CA LEU A 418 24.99 5.43 21.17
C LEU A 418 24.88 5.12 22.66
N LYS A 419 23.67 5.26 23.20
CA LYS A 419 23.35 4.85 24.58
C LYS A 419 22.25 3.79 24.57
N THR A 420 22.35 2.84 25.46
CA THR A 420 21.38 1.78 25.66
C THR A 420 20.38 2.19 26.73
N PHE A 421 19.09 2.01 26.46
CA PHE A 421 17.99 2.32 27.36
C PHE A 421 17.10 1.10 27.56
N PRO A 422 16.55 0.86 28.76
CA PRO A 422 15.47 -0.12 28.94
C PRO A 422 14.29 0.16 28.00
N CYS A 423 13.69 -0.90 27.47
CA CYS A 423 12.56 -0.81 26.55
C CYS A 423 11.51 -1.87 26.91
N PRO A 424 10.24 -1.51 27.05
CA PRO A 424 9.17 -2.47 27.32
C PRO A 424 8.99 -3.49 26.20
N ALA A 425 8.76 -4.77 26.53
CA ALA A 425 8.53 -5.82 25.55
C ALA A 425 7.42 -5.49 24.52
N PRO A 426 6.26 -4.91 24.89
CA PRO A 426 5.25 -4.51 23.90
C PRO A 426 5.75 -3.45 22.91
N VAL A 427 6.63 -2.52 23.34
CA VAL A 427 7.20 -1.48 22.47
C VAL A 427 8.19 -2.08 21.49
N THR A 428 9.05 -2.98 21.95
CA THR A 428 10.01 -3.71 21.11
C THR A 428 9.28 -4.48 20.01
N ALA A 429 8.26 -5.25 20.38
CA ALA A 429 7.47 -6.04 19.44
C ALA A 429 6.67 -5.15 18.46
N TYR A 430 6.07 -4.06 18.96
CA TYR A 430 5.35 -3.10 18.13
C TYR A 430 6.28 -2.51 17.04
N ASN A 431 7.46 -2.05 17.42
CA ASN A 431 8.44 -1.50 16.47
C ASN A 431 8.91 -2.52 15.44
N GLN A 432 8.96 -3.79 15.80
CA GLN A 432 9.39 -4.87 14.92
C GLN A 432 8.32 -5.26 13.88
N TYR A 433 7.04 -5.26 14.28
CA TYR A 433 5.99 -5.90 13.49
C TYR A 433 4.91 -4.96 12.94
N MET A 434 4.81 -3.71 13.43
CA MET A 434 3.76 -2.80 12.95
C MET A 434 3.99 -2.35 11.50
N GLY A 435 5.24 -2.33 11.03
CA GLY A 435 5.60 -1.81 9.70
C GLY A 435 5.19 -2.66 8.50
N GLY A 436 4.35 -3.70 8.66
CA GLY A 436 3.97 -4.58 7.54
C GLY A 436 3.25 -3.88 6.40
N VAL A 437 2.33 -2.96 6.70
CA VAL A 437 1.62 -2.17 5.68
C VAL A 437 2.55 -1.14 5.05
N ASP A 438 3.42 -0.48 5.83
CA ASP A 438 4.41 0.46 5.31
C ASP A 438 5.41 -0.22 4.36
N LEU A 439 5.84 -1.45 4.68
CA LEU A 439 6.68 -2.27 3.80
C LEU A 439 5.94 -2.59 2.49
N SER A 440 4.68 -2.98 2.58
CA SER A 440 3.82 -3.21 1.41
C SER A 440 3.70 -1.95 0.56
N ASP A 441 3.48 -0.78 1.17
CA ASP A 441 3.36 0.50 0.46
C ASP A 441 4.66 0.89 -0.24
N GLN A 442 5.81 0.66 0.39
CA GLN A 442 7.12 0.87 -0.26
C GLN A 442 7.28 -0.01 -1.50
N LEU A 443 6.95 -1.30 -1.41
CA LEU A 443 7.03 -2.22 -2.54
C LEU A 443 6.10 -1.80 -3.69
N LEU A 444 4.87 -1.41 -3.39
CA LEU A 444 3.90 -0.90 -4.37
C LEU A 444 4.39 0.37 -5.09
N GLN A 445 5.08 1.26 -4.38
CA GLN A 445 5.50 2.56 -4.92
C GLN A 445 6.71 2.48 -5.86
N TYR A 446 7.55 1.46 -5.76
CA TYR A 446 8.76 1.35 -6.59
C TYR A 446 8.44 1.31 -8.10
N TYR A 447 7.42 0.55 -8.50
CA TYR A 447 7.07 0.32 -9.91
C TYR A 447 5.57 0.46 -10.13
N THR A 448 4.99 1.51 -9.56
CA THR A 448 3.54 1.72 -9.55
C THR A 448 2.96 1.93 -10.95
N ALA A 449 1.86 1.28 -11.23
CA ALA A 449 1.01 1.48 -12.40
C ALA A 449 0.25 2.83 -12.39
N GLN A 450 0.32 3.58 -11.28
CA GLN A 450 -0.46 4.80 -11.09
C GLN A 450 -0.03 5.91 -12.05
N HIS A 451 -0.98 6.45 -12.79
CA HIS A 451 -0.83 7.62 -13.65
C HIS A 451 -2.06 8.54 -13.53
N LYS A 452 -2.00 9.74 -14.13
CA LYS A 452 -3.13 10.67 -14.17
C LYS A 452 -4.34 10.03 -14.87
N THR A 453 -5.53 10.13 -14.28
CA THR A 453 -6.80 9.70 -14.89
C THR A 453 -7.95 10.46 -14.26
N LEU A 454 -8.93 10.87 -15.04
CA LEU A 454 -10.12 11.59 -14.60
C LEU A 454 -11.12 10.65 -13.90
N LYS A 455 -11.18 9.38 -14.28
CA LYS A 455 -12.15 8.43 -13.74
C LYS A 455 -11.64 7.81 -12.43
N TRP A 456 -12.34 8.06 -11.34
CA TRP A 456 -11.97 7.61 -10.00
C TRP A 456 -11.77 6.08 -9.90
N TYR A 457 -12.65 5.30 -10.50
CA TYR A 457 -12.59 3.84 -10.46
C TYR A 457 -11.36 3.26 -11.17
N ARG A 458 -10.79 3.98 -12.14
CA ARG A 458 -9.53 3.59 -12.78
C ARG A 458 -8.34 3.73 -11.84
N LYS A 459 -8.36 4.67 -10.90
CA LYS A 459 -7.33 4.77 -9.85
C LYS A 459 -7.30 3.52 -8.98
N ILE A 460 -8.48 3.01 -8.62
CA ILE A 460 -8.60 1.78 -7.85
C ILE A 460 -8.20 0.56 -8.71
N PHE A 461 -8.58 0.52 -9.98
CA PHE A 461 -8.13 -0.51 -10.92
C PHE A 461 -6.60 -0.60 -11.02
N LEU A 462 -5.92 0.54 -11.22
CA LEU A 462 -4.46 0.60 -11.27
C LEU A 462 -3.83 0.13 -9.95
N HIS A 463 -4.47 0.41 -8.83
CA HIS A 463 -4.02 -0.08 -7.53
C HIS A 463 -4.18 -1.59 -7.39
N PHE A 464 -5.20 -2.19 -7.98
CA PHE A 464 -5.33 -3.66 -8.02
C PHE A 464 -4.21 -4.32 -8.85
N LEU A 465 -3.79 -3.69 -9.96
CA LEU A 465 -2.61 -4.13 -10.71
C LEU A 465 -1.35 -4.08 -9.83
N ASP A 466 -1.15 -2.99 -9.09
CA ASP A 466 -0.02 -2.83 -8.17
C ASP A 466 -0.02 -3.92 -7.07
N ILE A 467 -1.18 -4.19 -6.44
CA ILE A 467 -1.31 -5.26 -5.43
C ILE A 467 -0.96 -6.62 -6.04
N ALA A 468 -1.52 -6.94 -7.21
CA ALA A 468 -1.29 -8.22 -7.86
C ALA A 468 0.19 -8.42 -8.21
N ALA A 469 0.85 -7.42 -8.81
CA ALA A 469 2.26 -7.49 -9.17
C ALA A 469 3.17 -7.60 -7.93
N THR A 470 2.90 -6.81 -6.89
CA THR A 470 3.70 -6.81 -5.66
C THR A 470 3.52 -8.12 -4.87
N ASN A 471 2.30 -8.61 -4.73
CA ASN A 471 2.04 -9.88 -4.08
C ASN A 471 2.67 -11.05 -4.87
N SER A 472 2.60 -11.02 -6.20
CA SER A 472 3.26 -12.02 -7.07
C SER A 472 4.79 -12.00 -6.88
N TYR A 473 5.39 -10.81 -6.78
CA TYR A 473 6.81 -10.67 -6.48
C TYR A 473 7.16 -11.25 -5.10
N THR A 474 6.35 -10.96 -4.08
CA THR A 474 6.57 -11.48 -2.73
C THR A 474 6.52 -13.00 -2.71
N ILE A 475 5.56 -13.61 -3.40
CA ILE A 475 5.45 -15.07 -3.56
C ILE A 475 6.68 -15.62 -4.30
N HIS A 476 7.05 -15.01 -5.43
CA HIS A 476 8.21 -15.43 -6.21
C HIS A 476 9.50 -15.39 -5.39
N LYS A 477 9.67 -14.34 -4.58
CA LYS A 477 10.82 -14.18 -3.70
C LYS A 477 10.87 -15.28 -2.62
N GLU A 478 9.73 -15.72 -2.11
CA GLU A 478 9.67 -16.82 -1.14
C GLU A 478 9.95 -18.19 -1.78
N LEU A 479 9.49 -18.40 -3.00
CA LEU A 479 9.69 -19.67 -3.71
C LEU A 479 11.14 -19.85 -4.20
N TYR A 480 11.74 -18.77 -4.72
CA TYR A 480 13.01 -18.89 -5.46
C TYR A 480 14.15 -18.02 -4.91
N GLY A 481 13.85 -16.87 -4.32
CA GLY A 481 14.84 -15.98 -3.70
C GLY A 481 15.83 -15.30 -4.64
N ASN A 482 15.75 -15.51 -5.95
CA ASN A 482 16.80 -15.25 -6.93
C ASN A 482 16.63 -14.01 -7.80
N MET A 483 15.51 -13.29 -7.67
CA MET A 483 15.22 -12.08 -8.45
C MET A 483 15.09 -10.85 -7.55
N THR A 484 15.63 -9.73 -8.01
CA THR A 484 15.27 -8.41 -7.47
C THR A 484 13.87 -8.02 -7.94
N HIS A 485 13.23 -7.07 -7.25
CA HIS A 485 11.92 -6.55 -7.65
C HIS A 485 11.94 -5.96 -9.08
N LYS A 486 13.05 -5.32 -9.45
CA LYS A 486 13.23 -4.78 -10.79
C LYS A 486 13.24 -5.88 -11.85
N GLU A 487 14.05 -6.91 -11.67
CA GLU A 487 14.16 -8.04 -12.60
C GLU A 487 12.81 -8.76 -12.75
N PHE A 488 12.10 -8.96 -11.64
CA PHE A 488 10.76 -9.53 -11.66
C PHE A 488 9.80 -8.70 -12.51
N MET A 489 9.77 -7.37 -12.34
CA MET A 489 8.89 -6.49 -13.12
C MET A 489 9.29 -6.44 -14.59
N GLU A 490 10.59 -6.43 -14.93
CA GLU A 490 11.08 -6.49 -16.31
C GLU A 490 10.62 -7.78 -16.99
N GLN A 491 10.72 -8.91 -16.32
CA GLN A 491 10.27 -10.20 -16.85
C GLN A 491 8.73 -10.25 -16.95
N LEU A 492 8.00 -9.78 -15.94
CA LEU A 492 6.54 -9.71 -15.98
C LEU A 492 6.04 -8.88 -17.18
N ILE A 493 6.65 -7.72 -17.43
CA ILE A 493 6.33 -6.86 -18.57
C ILE A 493 6.58 -7.59 -19.88
N ALA A 494 7.74 -8.24 -20.02
CA ALA A 494 8.09 -8.99 -21.22
C ALA A 494 7.08 -10.11 -21.51
N GLU A 495 6.75 -10.90 -20.48
CA GLU A 495 5.79 -12.01 -20.59
C GLU A 495 4.37 -11.51 -20.88
N LEU A 496 3.90 -10.43 -20.22
CA LEU A 496 2.59 -9.81 -20.49
C LEU A 496 2.50 -9.28 -21.92
N CYS A 497 3.59 -8.71 -22.43
CA CYS A 497 3.65 -8.20 -23.80
C CYS A 497 3.88 -9.30 -24.86
N GLY A 498 4.18 -10.53 -24.44
CA GLY A 498 4.46 -11.65 -25.35
C GLY A 498 5.80 -11.51 -26.06
N VAL A 499 6.79 -10.87 -25.45
CA VAL A 499 8.14 -10.72 -25.97
C VAL A 499 9.11 -11.53 -25.10
N SER A 500 10.05 -12.21 -25.75
CA SER A 500 11.12 -12.86 -24.98
C SER A 500 11.99 -11.78 -24.36
N PRO A 501 12.24 -11.80 -23.03
CA PRO A 501 13.23 -10.93 -22.46
C PRO A 501 14.55 -11.25 -23.16
N LYS A 502 15.13 -10.28 -23.85
CA LYS A 502 16.53 -10.38 -24.23
C LYS A 502 17.31 -10.29 -22.91
N ILE A 503 17.42 -11.41 -22.22
CA ILE A 503 18.36 -11.54 -21.12
C ILE A 503 19.70 -11.16 -21.73
N PRO A 504 20.37 -10.09 -21.28
CA PRO A 504 21.75 -9.88 -21.65
C PRO A 504 22.41 -11.19 -21.24
N GLN A 505 22.81 -12.02 -22.21
CA GLN A 505 23.62 -13.17 -21.87
C GLN A 505 24.71 -12.62 -20.96
N LYS A 506 24.73 -13.00 -19.69
CA LYS A 506 25.92 -12.83 -18.86
C LYS A 506 27.01 -13.34 -19.78
N ARG A 507 27.82 -12.43 -20.34
CA ARG A 507 28.98 -12.82 -21.12
C ARG A 507 29.60 -13.90 -20.26
N ALA A 508 29.69 -15.12 -20.78
CA ALA A 508 30.41 -16.18 -20.14
C ALA A 508 31.67 -15.52 -19.59
N SER A 509 31.92 -15.70 -18.30
CA SER A 509 33.09 -15.13 -17.67
C SER A 509 34.21 -15.45 -18.64
N SER A 510 34.68 -14.44 -19.40
CA SER A 510 35.92 -14.61 -20.12
C SER A 510 36.91 -14.97 -19.03
N ASP A 511 37.77 -15.96 -19.23
CA ASP A 511 38.84 -16.35 -18.30
C ASP A 511 39.81 -15.18 -18.00
N HIS A 512 39.36 -13.97 -18.21
CA HIS A 512 40.04 -12.72 -17.98
C HIS A 512 39.78 -12.20 -16.59
N VAL A 513 40.71 -12.41 -15.70
CA VAL A 513 40.77 -11.74 -14.42
C VAL A 513 41.54 -10.42 -14.62
N PRO A 514 40.92 -9.26 -14.35
CA PRO A 514 41.64 -8.01 -14.42
C PRO A 514 42.75 -7.98 -13.36
N VAL A 515 44.01 -7.81 -13.77
CA VAL A 515 45.15 -7.66 -12.88
C VAL A 515 45.58 -6.19 -12.88
N PRO A 516 45.76 -5.55 -11.72
CA PRO A 516 46.24 -4.17 -11.65
C PRO A 516 47.65 -4.08 -12.26
N GLY A 517 47.81 -3.33 -13.34
CA GLY A 517 49.09 -3.14 -14.02
C GLY A 517 50.08 -2.20 -13.33
N ALA A 518 49.74 -1.65 -12.18
CA ALA A 518 50.60 -0.80 -11.37
C ALA A 518 50.21 -0.84 -9.89
N PRO A 519 51.12 -0.66 -8.93
CA PRO A 519 50.76 -0.55 -7.52
C PRO A 519 49.79 0.60 -7.27
N LEU A 520 48.76 0.34 -6.50
CA LEU A 520 47.77 1.34 -6.08
C LEU A 520 48.51 2.47 -5.35
N SER A 521 48.47 3.68 -5.93
CA SER A 521 48.96 4.89 -5.26
C SER A 521 48.11 5.14 -4.00
N THR A 522 48.76 5.35 -2.87
CA THR A 522 48.10 5.74 -1.60
C THR A 522 47.60 7.20 -1.63
N ASP A 523 47.84 7.95 -2.71
CA ASP A 523 47.39 9.31 -2.85
C ASP A 523 46.02 9.35 -3.57
N THR A 524 44.98 9.64 -2.82
CA THR A 524 43.58 9.72 -3.27
C THR A 524 43.29 10.87 -4.27
N ARG A 525 44.27 11.72 -4.61
CA ARG A 525 44.11 12.85 -5.52
C ARG A 525 44.70 12.64 -6.93
N LYS A 526 45.37 11.55 -7.19
CA LYS A 526 45.93 11.25 -8.52
C LYS A 526 45.19 10.05 -9.13
N VAL A 527 44.27 10.34 -10.03
CA VAL A 527 43.73 9.33 -10.94
C VAL A 527 44.87 8.82 -11.81
N ALA A 528 45.21 7.53 -11.68
CA ALA A 528 46.25 6.91 -12.49
C ALA A 528 45.91 7.03 -13.97
N SER A 529 46.46 7.99 -14.66
CA SER A 529 46.36 8.16 -16.12
C SER A 529 47.49 7.45 -16.90
N SER A 530 48.60 7.11 -16.21
CA SER A 530 49.70 6.36 -16.79
C SER A 530 49.55 4.87 -16.52
N GLY A 531 49.38 4.06 -17.50
CA GLY A 531 49.26 2.59 -17.38
C GLY A 531 47.98 1.99 -18.00
N ARG A 532 47.12 2.82 -18.56
CA ARG A 532 45.98 2.32 -19.33
C ARG A 532 46.43 1.66 -20.63
N ARG A 533 46.33 0.33 -20.68
CA ARG A 533 46.59 -0.43 -21.91
C ARG A 533 45.31 -1.09 -22.39
N ILE A 534 45.14 -1.13 -23.72
CA ILE A 534 44.01 -1.83 -24.33
C ILE A 534 44.35 -3.33 -24.31
N CYS A 535 43.47 -4.14 -23.70
CA CYS A 535 43.59 -5.58 -23.70
C CYS A 535 43.61 -6.11 -25.15
N VAL A 536 44.64 -6.89 -25.53
CA VAL A 536 44.80 -7.44 -26.87
C VAL A 536 43.64 -8.36 -27.25
N HIS A 537 43.14 -9.17 -26.32
CA HIS A 537 41.98 -10.03 -26.53
C HIS A 537 40.65 -9.27 -26.66
N CYS A 538 40.43 -8.23 -25.87
CA CYS A 538 39.26 -7.38 -26.01
C CYS A 538 39.26 -6.61 -27.34
N LYS A 539 40.41 -6.25 -27.89
CA LYS A 539 40.55 -5.57 -29.18
C LYS A 539 40.16 -6.49 -30.33
N ALA A 540 40.43 -7.78 -30.24
CA ALA A 540 40.05 -8.78 -31.25
C ALA A 540 38.55 -9.15 -31.22
N ALA A 541 37.89 -9.06 -30.04
CA ALA A 541 36.50 -9.45 -29.85
C ALA A 541 35.48 -8.34 -30.10
N VAL A 542 35.88 -7.07 -30.22
CA VAL A 542 34.99 -5.91 -30.34
C VAL A 542 35.33 -5.07 -31.56
N ALA A 543 34.77 -5.44 -32.70
CA ALA A 543 34.87 -4.62 -33.91
C ALA A 543 34.15 -3.25 -33.84
N HIS A 544 33.35 -2.96 -32.80
CA HIS A 544 32.54 -1.73 -32.74
C HIS A 544 32.13 -1.21 -31.35
N LYS A 545 32.98 -1.26 -30.31
CA LYS A 545 32.79 -0.35 -29.15
C LYS A 545 34.05 -0.27 -28.30
N LEU A 546 34.59 0.94 -28.15
CA LEU A 546 35.67 1.29 -27.24
C LEU A 546 35.25 1.01 -25.77
N HIS A 547 35.63 -0.15 -25.24
CA HIS A 547 35.69 -0.38 -23.82
C HIS A 547 37.15 -0.19 -23.36
N GLN A 548 37.36 0.85 -22.56
CA GLN A 548 38.63 1.02 -21.88
C GLN A 548 38.71 0.01 -20.72
N CYS A 549 39.37 -1.13 -20.96
CA CYS A 549 39.77 -2.00 -19.87
C CYS A 549 41.00 -1.45 -19.16
N PHE A 550 40.97 -1.34 -17.86
CA PHE A 550 42.04 -0.77 -17.02
C PHE A 550 43.15 -1.77 -16.69
N VAL A 551 43.38 -2.85 -17.48
CA VAL A 551 44.20 -3.95 -17.02
C VAL A 551 44.82 -4.73 -18.14
N LEU A 552 46.05 -5.21 -17.93
CA LEU A 552 46.69 -6.26 -18.70
C LEU A 552 46.03 -7.61 -18.35
N CYS A 553 45.68 -8.37 -19.39
CA CYS A 553 45.42 -9.79 -19.23
C CYS A 553 46.78 -10.53 -19.41
N GLU A 554 47.18 -11.36 -18.49
CA GLU A 554 48.19 -12.38 -18.66
C GLU A 554 47.65 -13.55 -19.48
#